data_c57153a3edb03ad5a743451e2347ca96
#
_entry.id   c57153a3edb03ad5a743451e2347ca96
#
_cell.length_a   1.000
_cell.length_b   1.000
_cell.length_c   1.000
_cell.angle_alpha   90.00
_cell.angle_beta   90.00
_cell.angle_gamma   90.00
#
_symmetry.space_group_name_H-M   'P 1'
#
loop_
_entity.id
_entity.type
_entity.pdbx_description
1 polymer ?
#
loop_
_entity_poly.entity_id
_entity_poly.type
_entity_poly.pdbx_seq_one_letter_code
_entity_poly.pdbx_strand_id
1 'polypeptide(L)'
;MNEISDEDIVRMFHSGNGEEKAFRLLVGKYSERLYWHIRKIVIGHEDSDDVLQNTFIKIWKGLREFRYEAKLFTWMYRVATNEAINFLSEKRRKTYGNSQEITPMLE
;
A
#
# COMPACT_ATOMS: atom_id res chain seq x y z
N MET A 1 -3.59 -18.74 17.35
CA MET A 1 -3.69 -18.39 18.10
C MET A 1 -3.53 -17.06 18.34
N ASN A 2 -2.76 -16.60 18.87
CA ASN A 2 -2.74 -15.28 19.21
C ASN A 2 -2.08 -14.44 18.20
N GLU A 3 -2.80 -13.52 17.65
CA GLU A 3 -2.20 -12.56 16.81
C GLU A 3 -1.62 -11.48 17.66
N ILE A 4 -0.46 -10.99 17.27
CA ILE A 4 0.14 -9.87 17.95
C ILE A 4 -0.68 -8.63 17.65
N SER A 5 -0.83 -7.75 18.61
CA SER A 5 -1.65 -6.57 18.44
C SER A 5 -0.93 -5.53 17.58
N ASP A 6 -1.72 -4.65 16.99
CA ASP A 6 -1.14 -3.56 16.19
C ASP A 6 -0.24 -2.68 17.07
N GLU A 7 -0.66 -2.44 18.30
CA GLU A 7 0.14 -1.62 19.21
C GLU A 7 1.49 -2.27 19.46
N ASP A 8 1.51 -3.58 19.62
CA ASP A 8 2.76 -4.29 19.85
C ASP A 8 3.65 -4.24 18.62
N ILE A 9 3.06 -4.37 17.44
CA ILE A 9 3.84 -4.29 16.20
C ILE A 9 4.49 -2.91 16.09
N VAL A 10 3.73 -1.87 16.33
CA VAL A 10 4.25 -0.51 16.20
C VAL A 10 5.33 -0.26 17.25
N ARG A 11 5.08 -0.73 18.46
CA ARG A 11 6.06 -0.56 19.54
C ARG A 11 7.35 -1.27 19.20
N MET A 12 7.25 -2.48 18.70
CA MET A 12 8.42 -3.25 18.30
C MET A 12 9.18 -2.55 17.19
N PHE A 13 8.45 -2.00 16.23
CA PHE A 13 9.09 -1.28 15.13
C PHE A 13 9.80 -0.03 15.65
N HIS A 14 9.16 0.68 16.56
CA HIS A 14 9.74 1.94 17.08
C HIS A 14 10.90 1.70 18.05
N SER A 15 11.05 0.48 18.52
CA SER A 15 12.12 0.19 19.47
C SER A 15 13.50 0.30 18.85
N GLY A 16 13.56 0.29 17.52
CA GLY A 16 14.82 0.39 16.83
C GLY A 16 15.62 -0.89 16.81
N ASN A 17 15.01 -1.98 17.26
CA ASN A 17 15.71 -3.21 17.39
C ASN A 17 14.90 -4.39 16.94
N GLY A 18 13.74 -4.21 16.43
CA GLY A 18 12.92 -5.29 15.91
C GLY A 18 12.16 -4.86 14.69
N GLU A 19 12.71 -3.95 13.91
CA GLU A 19 11.98 -3.38 12.79
C GLU A 19 11.62 -4.44 11.76
N GLU A 20 12.57 -5.27 11.40
CA GLU A 20 12.32 -6.28 10.39
C GLU A 20 11.28 -7.28 10.85
N LYS A 21 11.40 -7.72 12.08
CA LYS A 21 10.46 -8.70 12.61
C LYS A 21 9.07 -8.09 12.71
N ALA A 22 8.99 -6.85 13.21
CA ALA A 22 7.72 -6.18 13.33
C ALA A 22 7.05 -6.02 11.98
N PHE A 23 7.84 -5.65 10.98
CA PHE A 23 7.29 -5.46 9.65
C PHE A 23 6.82 -6.77 9.05
N ARG A 24 7.58 -7.84 9.26
CA ARG A 24 7.20 -9.15 8.77
C ARG A 24 5.88 -9.60 9.39
N LEU A 25 5.69 -9.32 10.67
CA LEU A 25 4.44 -9.65 11.33
C LEU A 25 3.28 -8.83 10.77
N LEU A 26 3.55 -7.57 10.48
CA LEU A 26 2.54 -6.69 9.93
C LEU A 26 2.12 -7.15 8.53
N VAL A 27 3.09 -7.52 7.70
CA VAL A 27 2.79 -8.00 6.36
C VAL A 27 1.95 -9.28 6.44
N GLY A 28 2.35 -10.20 7.32
CA GLY A 28 1.62 -11.44 7.46
C GLY A 28 0.18 -11.22 7.93
N LYS A 29 -0.01 -10.20 8.75
CA LYS A 29 -1.31 -9.94 9.30
C LYS A 29 -2.26 -9.27 8.32
N TYR A 30 -1.74 -8.41 7.46
CA TYR A 30 -2.60 -7.54 6.66
C TYR A 30 -2.47 -7.69 5.15
N SER A 31 -1.53 -8.50 4.69
CA SER A 31 -1.27 -8.58 3.26
C SER A 31 -2.50 -8.97 2.45
N GLU A 32 -3.23 -9.95 2.91
CA GLU A 32 -4.38 -10.43 2.16
C GLU A 32 -5.48 -9.39 2.11
N ARG A 33 -5.76 -8.74 3.22
CA ARG A 33 -6.80 -7.72 3.24
C ARG A 33 -6.46 -6.54 2.34
N LEU A 34 -5.20 -6.13 2.39
CA LEU A 34 -4.78 -5.01 1.54
C LEU A 34 -4.82 -5.41 0.08
N TYR A 35 -4.43 -6.66 -0.21
CA TYR A 35 -4.47 -7.13 -1.59
C TYR A 35 -5.87 -7.04 -2.16
N TRP A 36 -6.85 -7.54 -1.44
CA TRP A 36 -8.22 -7.53 -1.98
C TRP A 36 -8.80 -6.14 -2.06
N HIS A 37 -8.39 -5.27 -1.16
CA HIS A 37 -8.78 -3.87 -1.26
C HIS A 37 -8.22 -3.24 -2.54
N ILE A 38 -6.97 -3.51 -2.83
CA ILE A 38 -6.32 -2.99 -4.02
C ILE A 38 -6.96 -3.59 -5.27
N ARG A 39 -7.32 -4.88 -5.24
CA ARG A 39 -7.95 -5.52 -6.37
C ARG A 39 -9.27 -4.86 -6.76
N LYS A 40 -9.97 -4.30 -5.81
CA LYS A 40 -11.21 -3.61 -6.13
C LYS A 40 -10.97 -2.34 -6.91
N ILE A 41 -9.80 -1.78 -6.79
CA ILE A 41 -9.48 -0.53 -7.46
C ILE A 41 -8.73 -0.78 -8.76
N VAL A 42 -7.76 -1.67 -8.71
CA VAL A 42 -6.83 -1.85 -9.84
C VAL A 42 -7.28 -2.97 -10.78
N ILE A 43 -8.00 -3.94 -10.28
CA ILE A 43 -8.57 -5.04 -11.03
C ILE A 43 -7.57 -6.13 -11.41
N GLY A 44 -6.53 -5.83 -12.14
CA GLY A 44 -5.62 -6.87 -12.62
C GLY A 44 -4.80 -7.49 -11.51
N HIS A 45 -4.54 -8.78 -11.61
CA HIS A 45 -3.81 -9.50 -10.57
C HIS A 45 -2.36 -9.04 -10.47
N GLU A 46 -1.68 -8.99 -11.60
CA GLU A 46 -0.26 -8.61 -11.58
C GLU A 46 -0.08 -7.17 -11.16
N ASP A 47 -0.97 -6.30 -11.66
CA ASP A 47 -0.90 -4.90 -11.29
C ASP A 47 -1.18 -4.73 -9.81
N SER A 48 -2.11 -5.52 -9.27
CA SER A 48 -2.43 -5.44 -7.85
C SER A 48 -1.25 -5.88 -7.00
N ASP A 49 -0.53 -6.89 -7.44
CA ASP A 49 0.67 -7.32 -6.72
C ASP A 49 1.70 -6.21 -6.69
N ASP A 50 1.89 -5.53 -7.82
CA ASP A 50 2.85 -4.43 -7.87
C ASP A 50 2.44 -3.30 -6.93
N VAL A 51 1.15 -2.98 -6.93
CA VAL A 51 0.66 -1.93 -6.05
C VAL A 51 0.82 -2.33 -4.60
N LEU A 52 0.57 -3.60 -4.29
CA LEU A 52 0.71 -4.08 -2.93
C LEU A 52 2.16 -3.94 -2.45
N GLN A 53 3.11 -4.31 -3.30
CA GLN A 53 4.51 -4.17 -2.95
C GLN A 53 4.87 -2.72 -2.69
N ASN A 54 4.44 -1.83 -3.57
CA ASN A 54 4.71 -0.41 -3.39
C ASN A 54 4.05 0.13 -2.13
N THR A 55 2.86 -0.38 -1.83
CA THR A 55 2.17 0.01 -0.61
C THR A 55 3.01 -0.35 0.61
N PHE A 56 3.54 -1.56 0.65
CA PHE A 56 4.32 -1.97 1.82
C PHE A 56 5.64 -1.23 1.90
N ILE A 57 6.22 -0.84 0.77
CA ILE A 57 7.42 -0.02 0.81
C ILE A 57 7.11 1.32 1.47
N LYS A 58 5.98 1.91 1.13
CA LYS A 58 5.60 3.18 1.74
C LYS A 58 5.23 3.03 3.20
N ILE A 59 4.61 1.90 3.54
CA ILE A 59 4.30 1.63 4.94
C ILE A 59 5.60 1.51 5.74
N TRP A 60 6.58 0.80 5.19
CA TRP A 60 7.86 0.66 5.87
C TRP A 60 8.46 2.03 6.15
N LYS A 61 8.44 2.90 5.16
CA LYS A 61 9.04 4.21 5.32
C LYS A 61 8.26 5.10 6.28
N GLY A 62 6.94 5.00 6.26
CA GLY A 62 6.12 5.87 7.08
C GLY A 62 5.90 5.38 8.49
N LEU A 63 6.16 4.10 8.74
CA LEU A 63 5.86 3.53 10.04
C LEU A 63 6.71 4.14 11.15
N ARG A 64 7.91 4.60 10.82
CA ARG A 64 8.76 5.23 11.81
C ARG A 64 8.11 6.44 12.42
N GLU A 65 7.34 7.17 11.63
CA GLU A 65 6.75 8.40 12.11
C GLU A 65 5.28 8.26 12.43
N PHE A 66 4.77 7.05 12.39
CA PHE A 66 3.38 6.81 12.70
C PHE A 66 3.12 7.10 14.17
N ARG A 67 2.14 7.94 14.47
CA ARG A 67 1.86 8.36 15.85
C ARG A 67 0.43 8.13 16.26
N TYR A 68 -0.26 7.26 15.58
CA TYR A 68 -1.64 6.92 15.95
C TYR A 68 -2.61 8.08 15.81
N GLU A 69 -2.38 8.94 14.83
CA GLU A 69 -3.39 9.91 14.47
C GLU A 69 -4.63 9.20 13.93
N ALA A 70 -4.46 7.95 13.51
CA ALA A 70 -5.54 7.08 13.10
C ALA A 70 -5.13 5.69 13.52
N LYS A 71 -6.06 4.75 13.45
CA LYS A 71 -5.68 3.38 13.70
C LYS A 71 -4.73 2.91 12.62
N LEU A 72 -3.85 1.99 13.00
CA LEU A 72 -2.83 1.52 12.08
C LEU A 72 -3.45 1.03 10.77
N PHE A 73 -4.48 0.19 10.86
CA PHE A 73 -5.08 -0.35 9.66
C PHE A 73 -5.72 0.73 8.80
N THR A 74 -6.33 1.72 9.44
CA THR A 74 -6.93 2.82 8.70
C THR A 74 -5.86 3.58 7.91
N TRP A 75 -4.72 3.81 8.55
CA TRP A 75 -3.63 4.49 7.88
C TRP A 75 -3.10 3.66 6.71
N MET A 76 -2.91 2.36 6.93
CA MET A 76 -2.41 1.51 5.86
C MET A 76 -3.39 1.42 4.69
N TYR A 77 -4.68 1.38 5.00
CA TYR A 77 -5.70 1.36 3.96
C TYR A 77 -5.61 2.62 3.11
N ARG A 78 -5.38 3.74 3.76
CA ARG A 78 -5.24 5.01 3.06
C ARG A 78 -4.02 5.00 2.16
N VAL A 79 -2.91 4.46 2.66
CA VAL A 79 -1.71 4.34 1.84
C VAL A 79 -1.98 3.47 0.63
N ALA A 80 -2.66 2.33 0.83
CA ALA A 80 -2.97 1.42 -0.26
C ALA A 80 -3.88 2.07 -1.29
N THR A 81 -4.89 2.79 -0.83
CA THR A 81 -5.81 3.47 -1.73
C THR A 81 -5.07 4.49 -2.57
N ASN A 82 -4.22 5.28 -1.94
CA ASN A 82 -3.46 6.29 -2.65
C ASN A 82 -2.53 5.66 -3.67
N GLU A 83 -1.89 4.56 -3.31
CA GLU A 83 -1.01 3.87 -4.24
C GLU A 83 -1.78 3.32 -5.42
N ALA A 84 -2.95 2.77 -5.18
CA ALA A 84 -3.76 2.21 -6.25
C ALA A 84 -4.22 3.31 -7.21
N ILE A 85 -4.64 4.43 -6.66
CA ILE A 85 -5.08 5.56 -7.48
C ILE A 85 -3.92 6.12 -8.27
N ASN A 86 -2.76 6.24 -7.63
CA ASN A 86 -1.57 6.74 -8.33
C ASN A 86 -1.18 5.80 -9.45
N PHE A 87 -1.30 4.50 -9.22
CA PHE A 87 -0.98 3.53 -10.25
C PHE A 87 -1.89 3.72 -11.46
N LEU A 88 -3.19 3.88 -11.23
CA LEU A 88 -4.12 4.06 -12.34
C LEU A 88 -3.87 5.38 -13.08
N SER A 89 -3.53 6.43 -12.35
CA SER A 89 -3.20 7.70 -12.96
C SER A 89 -1.95 7.58 -13.82
N GLU A 90 -0.95 6.92 -13.31
CA GLU A 90 0.28 6.72 -14.06
C GLU A 90 0.03 5.89 -15.30
N LYS A 91 -0.76 4.83 -15.15
CA LYS A 91 -1.05 3.97 -16.28
C LYS A 91 -1.81 4.73 -17.36
N ARG A 92 -2.78 5.52 -16.94
CA ARG A 92 -3.54 6.32 -17.88
C ARG A 92 -2.66 7.36 -18.55
N ARG A 93 -1.80 8.01 -17.79
CA ARG A 93 -0.91 9.01 -18.33
C ARG A 93 0.05 8.42 -19.35
N LYS A 94 0.58 7.25 -19.06
CA LYS A 94 1.47 6.59 -20.00
C LYS A 94 0.76 6.24 -21.28
N THR A 95 -0.45 5.71 -21.17
CA THR A 95 -1.22 5.34 -22.33
C THR A 95 -1.51 6.56 -23.21
N TYR A 96 -2.02 7.61 -22.60
CA TYR A 96 -2.37 8.78 -23.39
C TYR A 96 -1.14 9.57 -23.79
N GLY A 97 -0.11 9.57 -22.96
CA GLY A 97 1.12 10.24 -23.29
C GLY A 97 1.79 9.64 -24.52
N ASN A 98 1.76 8.33 -24.58
CA ASN A 98 2.37 7.65 -25.71
C ASN A 98 1.52 7.76 -26.96
N SER A 99 0.24 8.06 -26.82
CA SER A 99 -0.61 8.20 -27.98
C SER A 99 -1.12 9.60 -28.09
N GLN A 100 -0.27 10.54 -27.82
CA GLN A 100 -0.71 11.91 -27.78
C GLN A 100 -1.31 12.37 -29.07
N GLU A 101 -0.80 11.92 -30.17
CA GLU A 101 -1.34 12.33 -31.43
C GLU A 101 -2.75 11.80 -31.62
N ILE A 102 -3.09 10.73 -30.94
CA ILE A 102 -4.39 10.13 -31.09
C ILE A 102 -5.40 10.77 -30.18
N THR A 103 -4.93 11.35 -29.11
CA THR A 103 -5.81 11.90 -28.12
C THR A 103 -6.91 12.80 -28.67
N PRO A 104 -6.59 13.72 -29.56
CA PRO A 104 -7.64 14.58 -30.07
C PRO A 104 -8.75 13.81 -30.74
N MET A 105 -8.41 12.68 -31.29
CA MET A 105 -9.42 11.90 -31.97
C MET A 105 -10.33 11.21 -31.00
N LEU A 106 -9.86 10.93 -29.83
CA LEU A 106 -10.65 10.25 -28.86
C LEU A 106 -11.64 11.17 -28.19
N GLU A 107 -11.41 12.43 -28.28
CA GLU A 107 -12.34 13.35 -27.73
C GLU A 107 -13.50 13.57 -28.63
#